data_4d0040c89dcb9a103a7a5823963b9f55
#
_entry.id   4d0040c89dcb9a103a7a5823963b9f55
#
_cell.length_a   1.000
_cell.length_b   1.000
_cell.length_c   1.000
_cell.angle_alpha   90.00
_cell.angle_beta   90.00
_cell.angle_gamma   90.00
#
_symmetry.space_group_name_H-M   'P 1'
#
loop_
_entity.id
_entity.type
_entity.pdbx_description
1 polymer ?
#
loop_
_entity_poly.entity_id
_entity_poly.type
_entity_poly.pdbx_seq_one_letter_code
_entity_poly.pdbx_strand_id
1 'polypeptide(L)'
;KEVNKDALKMYLIFQYTPLLETMFKGVFKLEPGTYFTYDGKELKKTKYFDPTYAKKDRSFDETVKLIGETIQDSVDYHQIADVEVGSFLSGGVDSSYIASTVKPMKTYSVGFEVGGFDETTFSKDLCDILHMSNAKKEISSDEFFDALPEVQYHSDEPHANLSAVPLYYLSQLAAKDVKVVLSGEGADEMFGGYETYIPSKSGDM
;
A
#
# COMPACT_ATOMS: atom_id res chain seq x y z
N LYS A 1 -13.73 -11.36 24.08
CA LYS A 1 -14.05 -10.30 23.10
C LYS A 1 -15.47 -10.57 22.60
N GLU A 2 -16.30 -9.53 22.48
CA GLU A 2 -17.66 -9.61 21.94
C GLU A 2 -17.67 -9.03 20.51
N VAL A 3 -18.30 -9.76 19.56
CA VAL A 3 -18.38 -9.31 18.17
C VAL A 3 -19.33 -8.11 18.06
N ASN A 4 -18.87 -7.08 17.38
CA ASN A 4 -19.71 -5.92 17.00
C ASN A 4 -20.54 -6.29 15.76
N LYS A 5 -21.81 -6.60 15.97
CA LYS A 5 -22.72 -7.02 14.88
C LYS A 5 -23.01 -5.92 13.87
N ASP A 6 -22.92 -4.65 14.25
CA ASP A 6 -23.14 -3.55 13.32
C ASP A 6 -21.92 -3.32 12.43
N ALA A 7 -20.70 -3.42 12.99
CA ALA A 7 -19.49 -3.46 12.19
C ALA A 7 -19.47 -4.66 11.21
N LEU A 8 -19.93 -5.85 11.66
CA LEU A 8 -20.04 -7.02 10.79
C LEU A 8 -21.03 -6.78 9.64
N LYS A 9 -22.18 -6.15 9.87
CA LYS A 9 -23.13 -5.80 8.79
C LYS A 9 -22.48 -4.86 7.77
N MET A 10 -21.77 -3.82 8.25
CA MET A 10 -21.07 -2.89 7.37
C MET A 10 -20.00 -3.60 6.53
N TYR A 11 -19.22 -4.47 7.16
CA TYR A 11 -18.22 -5.27 6.46
C TYR A 11 -18.84 -6.14 5.34
N LEU A 12 -19.97 -6.80 5.60
CA LEU A 12 -20.64 -7.63 4.59
C LEU A 12 -21.19 -6.83 3.40
N ILE A 13 -21.39 -5.52 3.56
CA ILE A 13 -21.87 -4.62 2.49
C ILE A 13 -20.68 -3.98 1.76
N PHE A 14 -19.70 -3.44 2.52
CA PHE A 14 -18.63 -2.59 1.99
C PHE A 14 -17.29 -3.30 1.88
N GLN A 15 -17.17 -4.53 2.40
CA GLN A 15 -15.90 -5.28 2.52
C GLN A 15 -14.89 -4.66 3.51
N TYR A 16 -15.27 -3.63 4.23
CA TYR A 16 -14.53 -2.99 5.32
C TYR A 16 -15.49 -2.30 6.29
N THR A 17 -15.00 -1.89 7.46
CA THR A 17 -15.77 -1.09 8.40
C THR A 17 -15.52 0.40 8.13
N PRO A 18 -16.49 1.15 7.58
CA PRO A 18 -16.30 2.56 7.21
C PRO A 18 -16.29 3.53 8.40
N LEU A 19 -16.62 3.02 9.58
CA LEU A 19 -16.65 3.78 10.83
C LEU A 19 -15.40 3.46 11.68
N LEU A 20 -15.27 4.17 12.80
CA LEU A 20 -14.14 3.94 13.71
C LEU A 20 -14.30 2.66 14.55
N GLU A 21 -15.52 2.12 14.65
CA GLU A 21 -15.74 0.85 15.32
C GLU A 21 -15.06 -0.29 14.59
N THR A 22 -14.41 -1.16 15.36
CA THR A 22 -13.85 -2.41 14.85
C THR A 22 -14.86 -3.56 14.92
N MET A 23 -14.45 -4.74 14.48
CA MET A 23 -15.23 -5.98 14.65
C MET A 23 -15.42 -6.39 16.12
N PHE A 24 -14.77 -5.70 17.06
CA PHE A 24 -14.88 -5.98 18.49
C PHE A 24 -15.51 -4.80 19.22
N LYS A 25 -16.56 -5.06 20.01
CA LYS A 25 -17.19 -4.04 20.83
C LYS A 25 -16.20 -3.36 21.77
N GLY A 26 -16.26 -2.03 21.82
CA GLY A 26 -15.43 -1.22 22.70
C GLY A 26 -13.96 -1.06 22.21
N VAL A 27 -13.64 -1.55 21.01
CA VAL A 27 -12.36 -1.33 20.36
C VAL A 27 -12.56 -0.45 19.14
N PHE A 28 -11.80 0.64 19.07
CA PHE A 28 -11.94 1.67 18.04
C PHE A 28 -10.62 1.89 17.32
N LYS A 29 -10.71 2.20 16.02
CA LYS A 29 -9.58 2.69 15.24
C LYS A 29 -9.30 4.15 15.62
N LEU A 30 -8.05 4.56 15.54
CA LEU A 30 -7.73 5.98 15.59
C LEU A 30 -8.15 6.65 14.28
N GLU A 31 -8.69 7.86 14.35
CA GLU A 31 -9.05 8.64 13.16
C GLU A 31 -7.82 8.87 12.27
N PRO A 32 -7.96 8.76 10.92
CA PRO A 32 -6.89 9.10 10.00
C PRO A 32 -6.33 10.51 10.23
N GLY A 33 -5.02 10.68 10.04
CA GLY A 33 -4.35 11.97 10.23
C GLY A 33 -4.32 12.46 11.68
N THR A 34 -4.47 11.55 12.65
CA THR A 34 -4.54 11.89 14.08
C THR A 34 -3.47 11.10 14.85
N TYR A 35 -2.90 11.71 15.86
CA TYR A 35 -2.13 11.02 16.89
C TYR A 35 -2.71 11.31 18.28
N PHE A 36 -2.37 10.49 19.24
CA PHE A 36 -2.67 10.76 20.64
C PHE A 36 -1.43 10.71 21.51
N THR A 37 -1.46 11.47 22.60
CA THR A 37 -0.50 11.40 23.68
C THR A 37 -1.20 11.00 24.97
N TYR A 38 -0.53 10.21 25.80
CA TYR A 38 -1.04 9.80 27.11
C TYR A 38 0.04 10.04 28.17
N ASP A 39 -0.28 10.84 29.18
CA ASP A 39 0.65 11.22 30.26
C ASP A 39 0.50 10.36 31.52
N GLY A 40 -0.26 9.28 31.43
CA GLY A 40 -0.61 8.40 32.57
C GLY A 40 -1.95 8.79 33.23
N LYS A 41 -2.57 9.90 32.83
CA LYS A 41 -3.85 10.39 33.37
C LYS A 41 -4.84 10.75 32.27
N GLU A 42 -4.42 11.53 31.31
CA GLU A 42 -5.27 12.05 30.24
C GLU A 42 -4.78 11.57 28.88
N LEU A 43 -5.75 11.20 28.02
CA LEU A 43 -5.55 10.88 26.61
C LEU A 43 -5.90 12.11 25.79
N LYS A 44 -4.89 12.75 25.16
CA LYS A 44 -5.10 13.90 24.27
C LYS A 44 -4.96 13.47 22.81
N LYS A 45 -6.02 13.68 22.01
CA LYS A 45 -5.99 13.48 20.55
C LYS A 45 -5.64 14.79 19.85
N THR A 46 -4.83 14.69 18.79
CA THR A 46 -4.46 15.83 17.95
C THR A 46 -4.52 15.42 16.50
N LYS A 47 -5.33 16.12 15.68
CA LYS A 47 -5.36 15.96 14.23
C LYS A 47 -4.21 16.78 13.65
N TYR A 48 -3.29 16.11 12.94
CA TYR A 48 -2.12 16.75 12.35
C TYR A 48 -2.22 16.86 10.83
N PHE A 49 -3.11 16.09 10.20
CA PHE A 49 -3.29 16.09 8.76
C PHE A 49 -4.76 15.98 8.42
N ASP A 50 -5.22 16.82 7.49
CA ASP A 50 -6.56 16.80 6.91
C ASP A 50 -6.42 17.04 5.40
N PRO A 51 -6.63 16.01 4.56
CA PRO A 51 -6.45 16.14 3.12
C PRO A 51 -7.46 17.14 2.57
N THR A 52 -6.95 18.16 1.87
CA THR A 52 -7.78 19.15 1.17
C THR A 52 -7.53 19.07 -0.33
N TYR A 53 -8.61 18.92 -1.08
CA TYR A 53 -8.57 18.91 -2.53
C TYR A 53 -8.99 20.28 -3.05
N ALA A 54 -8.00 21.11 -3.43
CA ALA A 54 -8.26 22.40 -4.02
C ALA A 54 -7.69 22.43 -5.43
N LYS A 55 -8.56 22.65 -6.44
CA LYS A 55 -8.10 22.89 -7.80
C LYS A 55 -7.22 24.13 -7.83
N LYS A 56 -6.02 24.00 -8.37
CA LYS A 56 -5.09 25.11 -8.58
C LYS A 56 -4.90 25.30 -10.08
N ASP A 57 -4.83 26.56 -10.48
CA ASP A 57 -4.58 26.93 -11.88
C ASP A 57 -3.07 26.80 -12.15
N ARG A 58 -2.68 25.67 -12.76
CA ARG A 58 -1.30 25.35 -13.14
C ARG A 58 -1.28 24.70 -14.51
N SER A 59 -0.25 24.94 -15.28
CA SER A 59 0.00 24.20 -16.51
C SER A 59 0.32 22.72 -16.22
N PHE A 60 0.20 21.90 -17.24
CA PHE A 60 0.58 20.48 -17.14
C PHE A 60 2.06 20.32 -16.75
N ASP A 61 2.96 21.04 -17.42
CA ASP A 61 4.41 20.95 -17.19
C ASP A 61 4.81 21.40 -15.77
N GLU A 62 4.20 22.48 -15.28
CA GLU A 62 4.40 22.92 -13.89
C GLU A 62 3.92 21.89 -12.89
N THR A 63 2.80 21.21 -13.18
CA THR A 63 2.25 20.16 -12.32
C THR A 63 3.17 18.95 -12.31
N VAL A 64 3.63 18.48 -13.48
CA VAL A 64 4.55 17.34 -13.59
C VAL A 64 5.86 17.62 -12.83
N LYS A 65 6.42 18.82 -13.01
CA LYS A 65 7.64 19.22 -12.30
C LYS A 65 7.43 19.20 -10.79
N LEU A 66 6.33 19.81 -10.31
CA LEU A 66 6.04 19.87 -8.87
C LEU A 66 5.84 18.45 -8.27
N ILE A 67 5.12 17.57 -8.96
CA ILE A 67 4.94 16.20 -8.53
C ILE A 67 6.31 15.50 -8.41
N GLY A 68 7.15 15.60 -9.45
CA GLY A 68 8.47 14.99 -9.45
C GLY A 68 9.34 15.48 -8.29
N GLU A 69 9.40 16.79 -8.06
CA GLU A 69 10.14 17.40 -6.96
C GLU A 69 9.61 16.96 -5.58
N THR A 70 8.27 16.89 -5.44
CA THR A 70 7.63 16.49 -4.18
C THR A 70 7.87 15.02 -3.87
N ILE A 71 7.77 14.14 -4.88
CA ILE A 71 8.03 12.70 -4.69
C ILE A 71 9.51 12.47 -4.38
N GLN A 72 10.43 13.17 -5.07
CA GLN A 72 11.86 13.05 -4.78
C GLN A 72 12.16 13.45 -3.33
N ASP A 73 11.66 14.60 -2.89
CA ASP A 73 11.82 15.07 -1.51
C ASP A 73 11.23 14.07 -0.49
N SER A 74 10.03 13.54 -0.77
CA SER A 74 9.41 12.51 0.07
C SER A 74 10.24 11.22 0.13
N VAL A 75 10.74 10.75 -1.00
CA VAL A 75 11.59 9.55 -1.08
C VAL A 75 12.88 9.76 -0.30
N ASP A 76 13.52 10.92 -0.43
CA ASP A 76 14.74 11.24 0.30
C ASP A 76 14.52 11.17 1.81
N TYR A 77 13.39 11.68 2.30
CA TYR A 77 13.02 11.55 3.72
C TYR A 77 12.79 10.11 4.15
N HIS A 78 12.13 9.29 3.32
CA HIS A 78 11.84 7.89 3.65
C HIS A 78 13.09 6.99 3.57
N GLN A 79 14.18 7.45 2.97
CA GLN A 79 15.45 6.74 2.96
C GLN A 79 16.34 7.00 4.19
N ILE A 80 15.94 7.94 5.08
CA ILE A 80 16.68 8.19 6.31
C ILE A 80 16.53 7.01 7.24
N ALA A 81 17.50 6.12 7.23
CA ALA A 81 17.50 4.88 8.01
C ALA A 81 18.94 4.48 8.40
N ASP A 82 19.06 3.80 9.54
CA ASP A 82 20.34 3.21 9.99
C ASP A 82 20.59 1.81 9.39
N VAL A 83 19.74 1.39 8.45
CA VAL A 83 19.78 0.07 7.80
C VAL A 83 19.59 0.21 6.30
N GLU A 84 19.93 -0.83 5.56
CA GLU A 84 19.69 -0.89 4.12
C GLU A 84 18.17 -0.82 3.84
N VAL A 85 17.79 0.02 2.89
CA VAL A 85 16.40 0.19 2.42
C VAL A 85 16.26 -0.50 1.06
N GLY A 86 15.33 -1.44 0.97
CA GLY A 86 14.94 -2.07 -0.27
C GLY A 86 13.70 -1.43 -0.89
N SER A 87 13.20 -1.99 -1.98
CA SER A 87 11.94 -1.55 -2.60
C SER A 87 11.13 -2.75 -3.07
N PHE A 88 9.81 -2.67 -2.88
CA PHE A 88 8.89 -3.55 -3.58
C PHE A 88 8.76 -3.09 -5.03
N LEU A 89 8.70 -4.05 -5.95
CA LEU A 89 8.65 -3.79 -7.38
C LEU A 89 7.70 -4.78 -8.06
N SER A 90 6.52 -4.33 -8.42
CA SER A 90 5.54 -5.15 -9.17
C SER A 90 5.77 -5.11 -10.68
N GLY A 91 6.45 -4.06 -11.18
CA GLY A 91 6.51 -3.75 -12.61
C GLY A 91 5.44 -2.76 -13.08
N GLY A 92 4.46 -2.41 -12.22
CA GLY A 92 3.50 -1.32 -12.45
C GLY A 92 4.18 0.04 -12.40
N VAL A 93 3.50 1.08 -12.90
CA VAL A 93 4.03 2.45 -13.03
C VAL A 93 4.51 3.00 -11.68
N ASP A 94 3.69 2.87 -10.63
CA ASP A 94 3.93 3.49 -9.33
C ASP A 94 5.16 2.88 -8.63
N SER A 95 5.19 1.54 -8.53
CA SER A 95 6.33 0.85 -7.93
C SER A 95 7.62 1.06 -8.73
N SER A 96 7.53 1.11 -10.06
CA SER A 96 8.66 1.38 -10.94
C SER A 96 9.19 2.80 -10.78
N TYR A 97 8.28 3.78 -10.62
CA TYR A 97 8.66 5.17 -10.40
C TYR A 97 9.38 5.33 -9.05
N ILE A 98 8.84 4.76 -7.98
CA ILE A 98 9.50 4.76 -6.67
C ILE A 98 10.86 4.07 -6.74
N ALA A 99 10.95 2.85 -7.28
CA ALA A 99 12.21 2.13 -7.38
C ALA A 99 13.26 2.88 -8.21
N SER A 100 12.87 3.53 -9.31
CA SER A 100 13.77 4.34 -10.14
C SER A 100 14.25 5.62 -9.44
N THR A 101 13.44 6.19 -8.55
CA THR A 101 13.77 7.37 -7.75
C THR A 101 14.72 7.02 -6.60
N VAL A 102 14.42 5.95 -5.87
CA VAL A 102 15.23 5.43 -4.75
C VAL A 102 16.55 4.85 -5.23
N LYS A 103 16.53 4.13 -6.36
CA LYS A 103 17.63 3.31 -6.88
C LYS A 103 18.22 2.37 -5.82
N PRO A 104 17.38 1.56 -5.16
CA PRO A 104 17.84 0.64 -4.13
C PRO A 104 18.72 -0.43 -4.75
N MET A 105 19.67 -0.97 -3.98
CA MET A 105 20.47 -2.11 -4.45
C MET A 105 19.64 -3.39 -4.55
N LYS A 106 18.54 -3.50 -3.78
CA LYS A 106 17.68 -4.68 -3.70
C LYS A 106 16.22 -4.34 -3.92
N THR A 107 15.59 -5.07 -4.82
CA THR A 107 14.15 -5.04 -5.05
C THR A 107 13.56 -6.42 -4.87
N TYR A 108 12.26 -6.46 -4.57
CA TYR A 108 11.51 -7.68 -4.29
C TYR A 108 10.23 -7.71 -5.09
N SER A 109 9.97 -8.86 -5.72
CA SER A 109 8.81 -9.07 -6.58
C SER A 109 8.12 -10.38 -6.23
N VAL A 110 6.81 -10.41 -6.40
CA VAL A 110 5.98 -11.61 -6.31
C VAL A 110 5.22 -11.78 -7.61
N GLY A 111 5.20 -13.01 -8.11
CA GLY A 111 4.40 -13.43 -9.25
C GLY A 111 3.57 -14.66 -8.91
N PHE A 112 2.76 -15.10 -9.85
CA PHE A 112 1.93 -16.29 -9.74
C PHE A 112 2.34 -17.30 -10.80
N GLU A 113 2.27 -18.60 -10.46
CA GLU A 113 2.54 -19.69 -11.42
C GLU A 113 1.50 -19.75 -12.56
N VAL A 114 0.36 -19.06 -12.40
CA VAL A 114 -0.70 -19.03 -13.42
C VAL A 114 -0.37 -17.99 -14.46
N GLY A 115 -0.17 -18.43 -15.71
CA GLY A 115 0.14 -17.57 -16.84
C GLY A 115 -0.93 -16.50 -17.08
N GLY A 116 -0.49 -15.28 -17.41
CA GLY A 116 -1.35 -14.10 -17.66
C GLY A 116 -1.44 -13.13 -16.47
N PHE A 117 -0.96 -13.52 -15.28
CA PHE A 117 -0.88 -12.67 -14.10
C PHE A 117 0.57 -12.42 -13.63
N ASP A 118 1.55 -12.75 -14.46
CA ASP A 118 2.96 -12.57 -14.13
C ASP A 118 3.49 -11.25 -14.73
N GLU A 119 3.48 -10.19 -13.93
CA GLU A 119 4.06 -8.89 -14.28
C GLU A 119 5.56 -8.80 -13.96
N THR A 120 6.18 -9.88 -13.51
CA THR A 120 7.58 -9.87 -13.06
C THR A 120 8.58 -9.70 -14.21
N THR A 121 8.15 -9.83 -15.46
CA THR A 121 8.98 -9.50 -16.63
C THR A 121 9.35 -8.02 -16.64
N PHE A 122 8.37 -7.13 -16.38
CA PHE A 122 8.61 -5.67 -16.35
C PHE A 122 9.52 -5.27 -15.19
N SER A 123 9.35 -5.90 -14.03
CA SER A 123 10.25 -5.64 -12.89
C SER A 123 11.68 -6.06 -13.17
N LYS A 124 11.86 -7.18 -13.87
CA LYS A 124 13.18 -7.65 -14.31
C LYS A 124 13.82 -6.69 -15.29
N ASP A 125 13.10 -6.27 -16.34
CA ASP A 125 13.60 -5.34 -17.35
C ASP A 125 14.07 -4.02 -16.71
N LEU A 126 13.28 -3.48 -15.78
CA LEU A 126 13.67 -2.28 -15.05
C LEU A 126 14.94 -2.49 -14.21
N CYS A 127 15.06 -3.61 -13.53
CA CYS A 127 16.24 -3.93 -12.74
C CYS A 127 17.49 -4.09 -13.59
N ASP A 128 17.37 -4.72 -14.76
CA ASP A 128 18.48 -4.86 -15.72
C ASP A 128 18.95 -3.48 -16.22
N ILE A 129 18.01 -2.56 -16.54
CA ILE A 129 18.32 -1.19 -16.97
C ILE A 129 19.00 -0.37 -15.86
N LEU A 130 18.51 -0.48 -14.62
CA LEU A 130 18.99 0.33 -13.50
C LEU A 130 20.09 -0.34 -12.68
N HIS A 131 20.52 -1.53 -13.09
CA HIS A 131 21.57 -2.34 -12.42
C HIS A 131 21.23 -2.65 -10.95
N MET A 132 19.97 -2.95 -10.68
CA MET A 132 19.46 -3.37 -9.38
C MET A 132 19.32 -4.89 -9.31
N SER A 133 19.48 -5.47 -8.12
CA SER A 133 19.15 -6.88 -7.91
C SER A 133 17.65 -7.04 -7.63
N ASN A 134 17.06 -8.10 -8.20
CA ASN A 134 15.64 -8.44 -7.94
C ASN A 134 15.54 -9.86 -7.38
N ALA A 135 14.98 -9.98 -6.19
CA ALA A 135 14.59 -11.27 -5.63
C ALA A 135 13.10 -11.51 -5.94
N LYS A 136 12.81 -12.66 -6.55
CA LYS A 136 11.45 -13.03 -6.97
C LYS A 136 10.97 -14.25 -6.21
N LYS A 137 9.69 -14.24 -5.83
CA LYS A 137 8.93 -15.42 -5.36
C LYS A 137 7.75 -15.63 -6.30
N GLU A 138 7.58 -16.85 -6.79
CA GLU A 138 6.35 -17.31 -7.43
C GLU A 138 5.49 -18.03 -6.41
N ILE A 139 4.19 -17.72 -6.39
CA ILE A 139 3.20 -18.28 -5.46
C ILE A 139 2.32 -19.24 -6.24
N SER A 140 2.24 -20.49 -5.76
CA SER A 140 1.28 -21.47 -6.27
C SER A 140 -0.12 -21.19 -5.71
N SER A 141 -1.13 -21.81 -6.34
CA SER A 141 -2.51 -21.75 -5.84
C SER A 141 -2.64 -22.31 -4.43
N ASP A 142 -1.95 -23.41 -4.14
CA ASP A 142 -1.99 -24.04 -2.81
C ASP A 142 -1.37 -23.13 -1.75
N GLU A 143 -0.18 -22.57 -2.01
CA GLU A 143 0.47 -21.59 -1.13
C GLU A 143 -0.44 -20.38 -0.87
N PHE A 144 -1.16 -19.92 -1.91
CA PHE A 144 -2.06 -18.78 -1.77
C PHE A 144 -3.19 -19.06 -0.78
N PHE A 145 -3.87 -20.20 -0.92
CA PHE A 145 -4.98 -20.56 -0.03
C PHE A 145 -4.51 -20.96 1.37
N ASP A 146 -3.37 -21.62 1.49
CA ASP A 146 -2.79 -22.02 2.76
C ASP A 146 -2.37 -20.81 3.63
N ALA A 147 -1.96 -19.70 3.00
CA ALA A 147 -1.59 -18.49 3.71
C ALA A 147 -2.79 -17.67 4.24
N LEU A 148 -4.01 -17.88 3.72
CA LEU A 148 -5.18 -17.07 4.10
C LEU A 148 -5.44 -17.00 5.62
N PRO A 149 -5.41 -18.11 6.37
CA PRO A 149 -5.64 -18.07 7.82
C PRO A 149 -4.61 -17.19 8.55
N GLU A 150 -3.34 -17.28 8.17
CA GLU A 150 -2.25 -16.53 8.76
C GLU A 150 -2.37 -15.04 8.44
N VAL A 151 -2.65 -14.71 7.18
CA VAL A 151 -2.89 -13.32 6.73
C VAL A 151 -4.07 -12.72 7.49
N GLN A 152 -5.19 -13.43 7.62
CA GLN A 152 -6.36 -12.96 8.37
C GLN A 152 -6.06 -12.78 9.86
N TYR A 153 -5.27 -13.67 10.45
CA TYR A 153 -4.86 -13.55 11.84
C TYR A 153 -4.05 -12.27 12.10
N HIS A 154 -3.08 -11.96 11.23
CA HIS A 154 -2.22 -10.78 11.35
C HIS A 154 -2.90 -9.46 10.92
N SER A 155 -4.00 -9.54 10.19
CA SER A 155 -4.77 -8.35 9.80
C SER A 155 -5.63 -7.78 10.93
N ASP A 156 -5.79 -8.50 12.05
CA ASP A 156 -6.63 -8.16 13.22
C ASP A 156 -8.14 -7.99 12.92
N GLU A 157 -8.48 -7.57 11.73
CA GLU A 157 -9.87 -7.49 11.22
C GLU A 157 -9.99 -8.31 9.93
N PRO A 158 -11.20 -8.81 9.58
CA PRO A 158 -11.41 -9.48 8.30
C PRO A 158 -10.96 -8.60 7.14
N HIS A 159 -10.07 -9.13 6.32
CA HIS A 159 -9.52 -8.42 5.17
C HIS A 159 -10.09 -9.02 3.89
N ALA A 160 -10.89 -8.24 3.15
CA ALA A 160 -11.56 -8.72 1.94
C ALA A 160 -10.67 -8.63 0.68
N ASN A 161 -9.60 -7.82 0.72
CA ASN A 161 -8.68 -7.69 -0.41
C ASN A 161 -7.66 -8.82 -0.40
N LEU A 162 -7.74 -9.68 -1.40
CA LEU A 162 -6.84 -10.83 -1.54
C LEU A 162 -5.39 -10.45 -1.89
N SER A 163 -5.11 -9.19 -2.24
CA SER A 163 -3.74 -8.67 -2.43
C SER A 163 -2.88 -8.75 -1.15
N ALA A 164 -3.50 -8.93 0.00
CA ALA A 164 -2.79 -9.15 1.26
C ALA A 164 -1.94 -10.44 1.26
N VAL A 165 -2.34 -11.47 0.51
CA VAL A 165 -1.57 -12.72 0.42
C VAL A 165 -0.26 -12.54 -0.36
N PRO A 166 -0.25 -11.99 -1.58
CA PRO A 166 1.02 -11.64 -2.24
C PRO A 166 1.90 -10.71 -1.39
N LEU A 167 1.32 -9.72 -0.72
CA LEU A 167 2.07 -8.81 0.16
C LEU A 167 2.70 -9.54 1.35
N TYR A 168 2.04 -10.54 1.91
CA TYR A 168 2.60 -11.41 2.96
C TYR A 168 3.87 -12.12 2.48
N TYR A 169 3.82 -12.79 1.32
CA TYR A 169 4.98 -13.47 0.77
C TYR A 169 6.08 -12.51 0.35
N LEU A 170 5.72 -11.36 -0.20
CA LEU A 170 6.66 -10.31 -0.58
C LEU A 170 7.41 -9.76 0.63
N SER A 171 6.68 -9.53 1.72
CA SER A 171 7.27 -9.08 3.00
C SER A 171 8.16 -10.16 3.62
N GLN A 172 7.74 -11.43 3.56
CA GLN A 172 8.55 -12.55 4.02
C GLN A 172 9.85 -12.70 3.21
N LEU A 173 9.78 -12.47 1.90
CA LEU A 173 10.96 -12.50 1.03
C LEU A 173 11.93 -11.36 1.39
N ALA A 174 11.44 -10.13 1.50
CA ALA A 174 12.27 -8.96 1.80
C ALA A 174 12.89 -9.01 3.20
N ALA A 175 12.17 -9.54 4.18
CA ALA A 175 12.64 -9.63 5.58
C ALA A 175 13.90 -10.51 5.77
N LYS A 176 14.26 -11.31 4.78
CA LYS A 176 15.51 -12.10 4.79
C LYS A 176 16.74 -11.22 4.64
N ASP A 177 16.61 -10.10 3.95
CA ASP A 177 17.72 -9.26 3.55
C ASP A 177 17.66 -7.86 4.16
N VAL A 178 16.48 -7.24 4.24
CA VAL A 178 16.32 -5.85 4.66
C VAL A 178 15.30 -5.70 5.78
N LYS A 179 15.37 -4.59 6.48
CA LYS A 179 14.44 -4.22 7.56
C LYS A 179 13.39 -3.21 7.10
N VAL A 180 13.69 -2.47 6.04
CA VAL A 180 12.86 -1.39 5.51
C VAL A 180 12.73 -1.56 4.01
N VAL A 181 11.52 -1.39 3.51
CA VAL A 181 11.22 -1.34 2.07
C VAL A 181 10.34 -0.15 1.76
N LEU A 182 10.53 0.45 0.61
CA LEU A 182 9.60 1.42 0.04
C LEU A 182 8.68 0.75 -0.97
N SER A 183 7.51 1.32 -1.17
CA SER A 183 6.51 0.82 -2.13
C SER A 183 5.80 1.97 -2.83
N GLY A 184 5.08 1.67 -3.91
CA GLY A 184 4.21 2.61 -4.62
C GLY A 184 2.79 2.72 -4.06
N GLU A 185 2.50 2.09 -2.91
CA GLU A 185 1.17 2.08 -2.30
C GLU A 185 0.68 3.49 -1.99
N GLY A 186 -0.60 3.74 -2.26
CA GLY A 186 -1.25 5.03 -2.06
C GLY A 186 -1.20 5.96 -3.27
N ALA A 187 -0.50 5.61 -4.34
CA ALA A 187 -0.43 6.42 -5.55
C ALA A 187 -1.78 6.50 -6.27
N ASP A 188 -2.49 5.39 -6.40
CA ASP A 188 -3.82 5.34 -7.02
C ASP A 188 -4.84 6.21 -6.26
N GLU A 189 -4.78 6.25 -4.95
CA GLU A 189 -5.64 7.08 -4.11
C GLU A 189 -5.34 8.57 -4.28
N MET A 190 -4.09 8.93 -4.45
CA MET A 190 -3.67 10.34 -4.60
C MET A 190 -3.86 10.85 -6.02
N PHE A 191 -3.62 10.01 -7.02
CA PHE A 191 -3.60 10.40 -8.43
C PHE A 191 -4.81 9.89 -9.23
N GLY A 192 -5.75 9.18 -8.58
CA GLY A 192 -6.96 8.70 -9.23
C GLY A 192 -6.71 7.56 -10.21
N GLY A 193 -5.78 6.64 -9.90
CA GLY A 193 -5.35 5.57 -10.78
C GLY A 193 -6.36 4.44 -10.95
N TYR A 194 -7.28 4.24 -9.99
CA TYR A 194 -8.28 3.17 -10.09
C TYR A 194 -9.34 3.45 -11.15
N GLU A 195 -9.67 2.45 -11.95
CA GLU A 195 -10.74 2.54 -12.95
C GLU A 195 -12.10 2.91 -12.33
N THR A 196 -12.34 2.55 -11.08
CA THR A 196 -13.55 2.91 -10.34
C THR A 196 -13.73 4.40 -10.10
N TYR A 197 -12.67 5.20 -10.24
CA TYR A 197 -12.74 6.67 -10.16
C TYR A 197 -13.20 7.32 -11.47
N ILE A 198 -13.23 6.56 -12.57
CA ILE A 198 -13.70 7.07 -13.86
C ILE A 198 -15.24 7.10 -13.82
N PRO A 199 -15.88 8.28 -13.98
CA PRO A 199 -17.33 8.36 -14.02
C PRO A 199 -17.89 7.42 -15.08
N SER A 200 -18.82 6.55 -14.71
CA SER A 200 -19.49 5.71 -15.70
C SER A 200 -20.21 6.59 -16.72
N LYS A 201 -19.99 6.36 -18.01
CA LYS A 201 -20.66 7.08 -19.11
C LYS A 201 -22.18 6.84 -19.15
N SER A 202 -22.75 6.11 -18.20
CA SER A 202 -24.17 5.77 -18.13
C SER A 202 -25.05 6.81 -17.39
N GLY A 203 -24.53 8.00 -17.09
CA GLY A 203 -25.27 9.09 -16.46
C GLY A 203 -26.04 10.03 -17.41
N ASP A 204 -25.95 9.83 -18.71
CA ASP A 204 -26.71 10.59 -19.72
C ASP A 204 -27.88 9.74 -20.25
N MET A 205 -28.90 9.50 -19.43
CA MET A 205 -30.26 9.13 -19.86
C MET A 205 -31.30 9.94 -19.09
#